data_9040ac327291a5db302f46e44bf6700f
#
_entry.id   9040ac327291a5db302f46e44bf6700f
#
_cell.length_a   1.000
_cell.length_b   1.000
_cell.length_c   1.000
_cell.angle_alpha   90.00
_cell.angle_beta   90.00
_cell.angle_gamma   90.00
#
_symmetry.space_group_name_H-M   'P 1'
#
loop_
_entity.id
_entity.type
_entity.pdbx_description
1 polymer ?
#
loop_
_entity_poly.entity_id
_entity_poly.type
_entity_poly.pdbx_seq_one_letter_code
_entity_poly.pdbx_strand_id
1 'polypeptide(L)'
;MDHSVEMAHSELRSLVTKSARGAGLAWGLAEVAGWAAEWLARRSLPAGEWAAIWLAAAVEGQPGPIEFGAGLADRLANDAGDLKPEAVPDQMAAPGYTLPFLHLIATRLGAVAITDAVGTVVRVDQDGTVAFGPSWSDRACNWQI
;
A
#
# COMPACT_ATOMS: atom_id res chain seq x y z
N MET A 1 -1.06 -9.73 26.62
CA MET A 1 -0.81 -9.34 26.28
C MET A 1 -1.37 -8.77 25.45
N ASP A 2 -2.22 -8.74 25.19
CA ASP A 2 -2.63 -8.36 24.24
C ASP A 2 -3.53 -7.21 24.21
N HIS A 3 -3.73 -6.42 25.23
CA HIS A 3 -4.26 -5.09 25.22
C HIS A 3 -3.45 -4.17 24.33
N SER A 4 -2.15 -4.37 24.29
CA SER A 4 -1.28 -3.58 23.42
C SER A 4 -1.53 -3.83 21.95
N VAL A 5 -1.99 -5.02 21.55
CA VAL A 5 -2.27 -5.32 20.15
C VAL A 5 -3.57 -4.66 19.67
N GLU A 6 -4.63 -4.70 20.46
CA GLU A 6 -5.90 -4.07 20.09
C GLU A 6 -5.81 -2.55 20.05
N MET A 7 -5.12 -1.96 21.04
CA MET A 7 -4.85 -0.52 21.03
C MET A 7 -3.97 -0.11 19.85
N ALA A 8 -3.07 -0.99 19.46
CA ALA A 8 -2.08 -0.69 18.45
C ALA A 8 -2.69 -0.34 17.08
N HIS A 9 -3.82 -0.95 16.70
CA HIS A 9 -4.40 -0.69 15.38
C HIS A 9 -4.89 0.75 15.24
N SER A 10 -5.69 1.25 16.17
CA SER A 10 -6.18 2.62 16.10
C SER A 10 -5.11 3.65 16.44
N GLU A 11 -4.22 3.33 17.36
CA GLU A 11 -3.08 4.20 17.67
C GLU A 11 -2.14 4.31 16.47
N LEU A 12 -1.87 3.19 15.80
CA LEU A 12 -1.04 3.18 14.61
C LEU A 12 -1.67 4.00 13.50
N ARG A 13 -2.99 3.86 13.28
CA ARG A 13 -3.72 4.67 12.32
C ARG A 13 -3.54 6.16 12.59
N SER A 14 -3.75 6.58 13.83
CA SER A 14 -3.58 7.98 14.21
C SER A 14 -2.15 8.45 14.05
N LEU A 15 -1.20 7.64 14.47
CA LEU A 15 0.23 7.98 14.37
C LEU A 15 0.66 8.14 12.91
N VAL A 16 0.26 7.21 12.05
CA VAL A 16 0.62 7.28 10.62
C VAL A 16 -0.04 8.48 9.96
N THR A 17 -1.30 8.78 10.28
CA THR A 17 -1.99 9.97 9.76
C THR A 17 -1.22 11.25 10.13
N LYS A 18 -0.86 11.39 11.39
CA LYS A 18 -0.11 12.57 11.86
C LYS A 18 1.27 12.66 11.24
N SER A 19 1.96 11.52 11.15
CA SER A 19 3.30 11.46 10.57
C SER A 19 3.27 11.78 9.07
N ALA A 20 2.26 11.31 8.36
CA ALA A 20 2.07 11.63 6.93
C ALA A 20 1.86 13.12 6.72
N ARG A 21 1.07 13.77 7.58
CA ARG A 21 0.91 15.24 7.54
C ARG A 21 2.24 15.94 7.79
N GLY A 22 2.98 15.48 8.78
CA GLY A 22 4.31 16.03 9.09
C GLY A 22 5.30 15.87 7.96
N ALA A 23 5.16 14.80 7.15
CA ALA A 23 6.00 14.55 5.99
C ALA A 23 5.56 15.33 4.74
N GLY A 24 4.46 16.10 4.83
CA GLY A 24 4.01 16.97 3.75
C GLY A 24 2.84 16.45 2.92
N LEU A 25 2.25 15.30 3.26
CA LEU A 25 1.08 14.81 2.53
C LEU A 25 -0.13 15.71 2.80
N ALA A 26 -0.95 15.92 1.77
CA ALA A 26 -2.22 16.60 1.92
C ALA A 26 -3.12 15.85 2.91
N TRP A 27 -4.02 16.57 3.57
CA TRP A 27 -4.85 15.99 4.64
C TRP A 27 -5.57 14.73 4.21
N GLY A 28 -6.21 14.73 3.04
CA GLY A 28 -6.93 13.56 2.54
C GLY A 28 -6.03 12.35 2.33
N LEU A 29 -4.83 12.55 1.77
CA LEU A 29 -3.86 11.46 1.59
C LEU A 29 -3.31 10.98 2.93
N ALA A 30 -3.15 11.86 3.90
CA ALA A 30 -2.70 11.48 5.23
C ALA A 30 -3.72 10.57 5.93
N GLU A 31 -5.01 10.88 5.81
CA GLU A 31 -6.07 10.02 6.33
C GLU A 31 -6.09 8.65 5.65
N VAL A 32 -5.89 8.63 4.34
CA VAL A 32 -5.81 7.39 3.56
C VAL A 32 -4.59 6.56 4.00
N ALA A 33 -3.46 7.21 4.27
CA ALA A 33 -2.29 6.52 4.80
C ALA A 33 -2.57 5.85 6.15
N GLY A 34 -3.30 6.53 7.03
CA GLY A 34 -3.73 5.95 8.30
C GLY A 34 -4.65 4.74 8.12
N TRP A 35 -5.62 4.84 7.21
CA TRP A 35 -6.47 3.71 6.85
C TRP A 35 -5.64 2.54 6.32
N ALA A 36 -4.69 2.79 5.46
CA ALA A 36 -3.82 1.75 4.92
C ALA A 36 -3.01 1.06 6.02
N ALA A 37 -2.50 1.83 6.98
CA ALA A 37 -1.76 1.29 8.12
C ALA A 37 -2.62 0.33 8.94
N GLU A 38 -3.86 0.70 9.21
CA GLU A 38 -4.79 -0.16 9.96
C GLU A 38 -5.12 -1.42 9.17
N TRP A 39 -5.36 -1.31 7.86
CA TRP A 39 -5.62 -2.46 6.99
C TRP A 39 -4.48 -3.47 7.05
N LEU A 40 -3.24 -3.00 6.98
CA LEU A 40 -2.05 -3.84 7.07
C LEU A 40 -1.90 -4.48 8.46
N ALA A 41 -2.07 -3.70 9.52
CA ALA A 41 -1.92 -4.16 10.89
C ALA A 41 -2.94 -5.25 11.22
N ARG A 42 -4.17 -5.14 10.74
CA ARG A 42 -5.21 -6.15 10.94
C ARG A 42 -4.87 -7.49 10.29
N ARG A 43 -3.96 -7.50 9.34
CA ARG A 43 -3.47 -8.71 8.65
C ARG A 43 -2.11 -9.15 9.18
N SER A 44 -1.67 -8.60 10.30
CA SER A 44 -0.37 -8.88 10.92
C SER A 44 0.81 -8.60 10.00
N LEU A 45 0.64 -7.63 9.10
CA LEU A 45 1.72 -7.16 8.23
C LEU A 45 2.47 -6.02 8.95
N PRO A 46 3.75 -5.78 8.64
CA PRO A 46 4.59 -4.85 9.42
C PRO A 46 4.32 -3.38 9.05
N ALA A 47 3.11 -2.92 9.35
CA ALA A 47 2.62 -1.60 8.98
C ALA A 47 3.49 -0.46 9.53
N GLY A 48 3.94 -0.58 10.79
CA GLY A 48 4.78 0.44 11.41
C GLY A 48 6.17 0.53 10.80
N GLU A 49 6.80 -0.61 10.55
CA GLU A 49 8.12 -0.67 9.93
C GLU A 49 8.07 -0.12 8.50
N TRP A 50 7.08 -0.53 7.73
CA TRP A 50 6.90 -0.03 6.37
C TRP A 50 6.56 1.46 6.33
N ALA A 51 5.79 1.95 7.32
CA ALA A 51 5.51 3.38 7.41
C ALA A 51 6.79 4.19 7.62
N ALA A 52 7.68 3.73 8.49
CA ALA A 52 8.95 4.42 8.71
C ALA A 52 9.76 4.55 7.41
N ILE A 53 9.74 3.51 6.58
CA ILE A 53 10.48 3.49 5.31
C ILE A 53 9.89 4.53 4.33
N TRP A 54 8.59 4.49 4.08
CA TRP A 54 8.02 5.42 3.08
C TRP A 54 7.92 6.85 3.60
N LEU A 55 7.77 7.06 4.90
CA LEU A 55 7.78 8.41 5.47
C LEU A 55 9.15 9.08 5.29
N ALA A 56 10.23 8.34 5.51
CA ALA A 56 11.57 8.85 5.26
C ALA A 56 11.76 9.26 3.79
N ALA A 57 11.28 8.43 2.87
CA ALA A 57 11.34 8.74 1.44
C ALA A 57 10.47 9.96 1.08
N ALA A 58 9.31 10.12 1.71
CA ALA A 58 8.41 11.25 1.47
C ALA A 58 9.04 12.58 1.88
N VAL A 59 9.76 12.60 2.99
CA VAL A 59 10.49 13.80 3.42
C VAL A 59 11.53 14.22 2.38
N GLU A 60 12.08 13.26 1.65
CA GLU A 60 13.04 13.53 0.57
C GLU A 60 12.34 13.89 -0.76
N GLY A 61 11.01 13.98 -0.77
CA GLY A 61 10.24 14.33 -1.96
C GLY A 61 10.09 13.21 -2.99
N GLN A 62 10.37 11.97 -2.61
CA GLN A 62 10.23 10.83 -3.51
C GLN A 62 8.77 10.36 -3.57
N PRO A 63 8.27 9.93 -4.75
CA PRO A 63 6.93 9.38 -4.86
C PRO A 63 6.78 8.13 -4.00
N GLY A 64 5.64 8.03 -3.31
CA GLY A 64 5.41 6.95 -2.36
C GLY A 64 4.23 6.05 -2.72
N PRO A 65 4.04 4.98 -1.94
CA PRO A 65 3.01 3.98 -2.20
C PRO A 65 1.59 4.53 -1.99
N ILE A 66 1.41 5.56 -1.17
CA ILE A 66 0.08 6.12 -0.90
C ILE A 66 -0.41 6.89 -2.12
N GLU A 67 0.41 7.78 -2.67
CA GLU A 67 0.06 8.55 -3.87
C GLU A 67 -0.15 7.62 -5.06
N PHE A 68 0.73 6.65 -5.25
CA PHE A 68 0.60 5.69 -6.33
C PHE A 68 -0.67 4.84 -6.19
N GLY A 69 -0.90 4.28 -5.01
CA GLY A 69 -2.06 3.41 -4.76
C GLY A 69 -3.39 4.16 -4.88
N ALA A 70 -3.48 5.34 -4.29
CA ALA A 70 -4.69 6.17 -4.39
C ALA A 70 -4.97 6.57 -5.84
N GLY A 71 -3.93 6.97 -6.58
CA GLY A 71 -4.06 7.33 -7.98
C GLY A 71 -4.49 6.16 -8.85
N LEU A 72 -3.94 4.97 -8.60
CA LEU A 72 -4.33 3.76 -9.31
C LEU A 72 -5.81 3.43 -9.07
N ALA A 73 -6.26 3.47 -7.83
CA ALA A 73 -7.65 3.19 -7.48
C ALA A 73 -8.60 4.20 -8.14
N ASP A 74 -8.24 5.47 -8.16
CA ASP A 74 -9.03 6.53 -8.81
C ASP A 74 -9.13 6.31 -10.32
N ARG A 75 -8.03 5.99 -10.98
CA ARG A 75 -8.03 5.73 -12.42
C ARG A 75 -8.94 4.56 -12.79
N LEU A 76 -8.88 3.51 -12.01
CA LEU A 76 -9.71 2.32 -12.26
C LEU A 76 -11.18 2.56 -11.96
N ALA A 77 -11.51 3.44 -11.01
CA ALA A 77 -12.88 3.82 -10.73
C ALA A 77 -13.50 4.57 -11.91
N ASN A 78 -12.68 5.31 -12.67
CA ASN A 78 -13.14 6.15 -13.77
C ASN A 78 -13.08 5.47 -15.13
N ASP A 79 -12.27 4.44 -15.31
CA ASP A 79 -12.00 3.82 -16.61
C ASP A 79 -12.82 2.56 -16.90
N ALA A 80 -14.03 2.48 -16.39
CA ALA A 80 -15.00 1.44 -16.74
C ALA A 80 -14.48 -0.01 -16.63
N GLY A 81 -13.52 -0.25 -15.78
CA GLY A 81 -13.10 -1.61 -15.46
C GLY A 81 -11.99 -2.23 -16.29
N ASP A 82 -11.38 -1.46 -17.19
CA ASP A 82 -10.24 -1.98 -17.95
C ASP A 82 -8.94 -1.71 -17.19
N LEU A 83 -8.42 -2.75 -16.55
CA LEU A 83 -7.11 -2.69 -15.94
C LEU A 83 -6.04 -2.81 -17.03
N LYS A 84 -5.43 -1.70 -17.39
CA LYS A 84 -4.26 -1.71 -18.26
C LYS A 84 -3.03 -1.96 -17.41
N PRO A 85 -2.03 -2.71 -17.93
CA PRO A 85 -0.77 -2.88 -17.22
C PRO A 85 -0.18 -1.53 -16.85
N GLU A 86 0.17 -1.36 -15.57
CA GLU A 86 0.81 -0.15 -15.07
C GLU A 86 2.11 -0.49 -14.37
N ALA A 87 3.14 0.29 -14.66
CA ALA A 87 4.42 0.15 -13.98
C ALA A 87 4.30 0.67 -12.56
N VAL A 88 4.81 -0.09 -11.60
CA VAL A 88 5.03 0.40 -10.25
C VAL A 88 6.29 1.26 -10.28
N PRO A 89 6.29 2.47 -9.68
CA PRO A 89 7.49 3.31 -9.67
C PRO A 89 8.71 2.53 -9.16
N ASP A 90 9.78 2.53 -9.96
CA ASP A 90 10.98 1.78 -9.60
C ASP A 90 11.60 2.36 -8.32
N GLN A 91 12.11 1.48 -7.47
CA GLN A 91 12.66 1.83 -6.14
C GLN A 91 11.65 2.49 -5.20
N MET A 92 10.35 2.40 -5.48
CA MET A 92 9.33 2.91 -4.55
C MET A 92 9.49 2.25 -3.19
N ALA A 93 9.58 3.07 -2.16
CA ALA A 93 9.80 2.60 -0.79
C ALA A 93 8.54 1.97 -0.21
N ALA A 94 8.68 0.88 0.50
CA ALA A 94 7.63 0.18 1.22
C ALA A 94 6.38 -0.09 0.36
N PRO A 95 6.50 -0.83 -0.74
CA PRO A 95 5.38 -1.11 -1.64
C PRO A 95 4.23 -1.86 -0.95
N GLY A 96 4.45 -2.41 0.24
CA GLY A 96 3.39 -3.03 1.04
C GLY A 96 2.21 -2.11 1.29
N TYR A 97 2.42 -0.80 1.33
CA TYR A 97 1.34 0.16 1.49
C TYR A 97 0.47 0.32 0.24
N THR A 98 0.81 -0.30 -0.87
CA THR A 98 -0.10 -0.38 -2.03
C THR A 98 -1.15 -1.48 -1.86
N LEU A 99 -0.92 -2.47 -1.01
CA LEU A 99 -1.79 -3.64 -0.87
C LEU A 99 -3.25 -3.30 -0.53
N PRO A 100 -3.53 -2.36 0.39
CA PRO A 100 -4.92 -1.97 0.65
C PRO A 100 -5.64 -1.44 -0.59
N PHE A 101 -4.94 -0.71 -1.45
CA PHE A 101 -5.51 -0.18 -2.70
C PHE A 101 -5.74 -1.30 -3.71
N LEU A 102 -4.83 -2.26 -3.80
CA LEU A 102 -5.01 -3.44 -4.65
C LEU A 102 -6.24 -4.25 -4.19
N HIS A 103 -6.49 -4.31 -2.88
CA HIS A 103 -7.70 -4.95 -2.37
C HIS A 103 -8.97 -4.22 -2.83
N LEU A 104 -8.99 -2.90 -2.78
CA LEU A 104 -10.13 -2.12 -3.31
C LEU A 104 -10.39 -2.45 -4.78
N ILE A 105 -9.34 -2.57 -5.57
CA ILE A 105 -9.44 -2.94 -6.97
C ILE A 105 -9.94 -4.38 -7.11
N ALA A 106 -9.39 -5.29 -6.33
CA ALA A 106 -9.75 -6.71 -6.38
C ALA A 106 -11.22 -6.96 -6.02
N THR A 107 -11.80 -6.15 -5.15
CA THR A 107 -13.23 -6.27 -4.82
C THR A 107 -14.12 -6.02 -6.04
N ARG A 108 -13.62 -5.31 -7.04
CA ARG A 108 -14.39 -4.96 -8.25
C ARG A 108 -14.02 -5.81 -9.46
N LEU A 109 -12.74 -6.11 -9.61
CA LEU A 109 -12.22 -6.74 -10.83
C LEU A 109 -11.77 -8.19 -10.65
N GLY A 110 -11.76 -8.70 -9.43
CA GLY A 110 -11.16 -9.99 -9.11
C GLY A 110 -9.70 -9.83 -8.69
N ALA A 111 -9.05 -10.93 -8.36
CA ALA A 111 -7.69 -10.91 -7.85
C ALA A 111 -6.75 -10.06 -8.69
N VAL A 112 -5.89 -9.28 -8.02
CA VAL A 112 -4.92 -8.39 -8.65
C VAL A 112 -3.52 -8.82 -8.22
N ALA A 113 -2.58 -8.81 -9.13
CA ALA A 113 -1.21 -9.20 -8.85
C ALA A 113 -0.23 -8.13 -9.33
N ILE A 114 0.85 -7.96 -8.55
CA ILE A 114 2.05 -7.30 -9.03
C ILE A 114 2.97 -8.40 -9.55
N THR A 115 3.53 -8.17 -10.72
CA THR A 115 4.42 -9.13 -11.38
C THR A 115 5.75 -8.47 -11.75
N ASP A 116 6.78 -9.30 -11.92
CA ASP A 116 8.04 -8.90 -12.50
C ASP A 116 8.38 -9.85 -13.67
N ALA A 117 9.60 -9.80 -14.16
CA ALA A 117 10.02 -10.64 -15.29
C ALA A 117 10.03 -12.14 -14.96
N VAL A 118 10.06 -12.49 -13.67
CA VAL A 118 10.13 -13.89 -13.23
C VAL A 118 8.74 -14.46 -12.95
N GLY A 119 7.80 -13.64 -12.48
CA GLY A 119 6.45 -14.11 -12.15
C GLY A 119 5.74 -13.19 -11.16
N THR A 120 4.86 -13.78 -10.36
CA THR A 120 4.07 -13.03 -9.38
C THR A 120 4.93 -12.62 -8.19
N VAL A 121 4.94 -11.31 -7.92
CA VAL A 121 5.62 -10.73 -6.74
C VAL A 121 4.68 -10.77 -5.53
N VAL A 122 3.43 -10.38 -5.72
CA VAL A 122 2.39 -10.44 -4.69
C VAL A 122 1.03 -10.50 -5.37
N ARG A 123 0.09 -11.18 -4.72
CA ARG A 123 -1.29 -11.27 -5.20
C ARG A 123 -2.24 -10.90 -4.08
N VAL A 124 -3.27 -10.13 -4.39
CA VAL A 124 -4.34 -9.77 -3.46
C VAL A 124 -5.66 -10.28 -4.03
N ASP A 125 -6.33 -11.13 -3.28
CA ASP A 125 -7.62 -11.70 -3.67
C ASP A 125 -8.78 -10.77 -3.28
N GLN A 126 -9.97 -11.07 -3.80
CA GLN A 126 -11.17 -10.27 -3.52
C GLN A 126 -11.50 -10.19 -2.03
N ASP A 127 -11.19 -11.22 -1.27
CA ASP A 127 -11.44 -11.27 0.18
C ASP A 127 -10.35 -10.56 0.99
N GLY A 128 -9.34 -10.01 0.34
CA GLY A 128 -8.23 -9.33 1.02
C GLY A 128 -7.08 -10.25 1.43
N THR A 129 -7.12 -11.53 1.05
CA THR A 129 -6.00 -12.44 1.27
C THR A 129 -4.81 -12.02 0.42
N VAL A 130 -3.63 -11.96 1.05
CA VAL A 130 -2.39 -11.57 0.40
C VAL A 130 -1.45 -12.74 0.32
N ALA A 131 -0.92 -13.02 -0.86
CA ALA A 131 0.07 -14.06 -1.08
C ALA A 131 1.34 -13.43 -1.66
N PHE A 132 2.46 -13.58 -0.94
CA PHE A 132 3.74 -13.03 -1.38
C PHE A 132 4.52 -14.06 -2.17
N GLY A 133 5.12 -13.62 -3.27
CA GLY A 133 6.04 -14.43 -4.06
C GLY A 133 7.49 -14.22 -3.62
N PRO A 134 8.43 -15.00 -4.20
CA PRO A 134 9.84 -14.96 -3.77
C PRO A 134 10.56 -13.65 -4.13
N SER A 135 10.02 -12.86 -5.06
CA SER A 135 10.61 -11.59 -5.45
C SER A 135 10.15 -10.40 -4.63
N TRP A 136 9.29 -10.63 -3.61
CA TRP A 136 8.82 -9.55 -2.76
C TRP A 136 9.97 -8.90 -2.00
N SER A 137 9.99 -7.58 -1.94
CA SER A 137 10.98 -6.82 -1.19
C SER A 137 10.42 -5.49 -0.70
N ASP A 138 11.17 -4.80 0.17
CA ASP A 138 10.76 -3.51 0.72
C ASP A 138 10.90 -2.36 -0.28
N ARG A 139 11.41 -2.62 -1.47
CA ARG A 139 11.47 -1.66 -2.58
C ARG A 139 11.06 -2.33 -3.86
N ALA A 140 10.26 -1.63 -4.65
CA ALA A 140 9.84 -2.11 -5.96
C ALA A 140 11.05 -2.14 -6.92
N CYS A 141 11.13 -3.20 -7.74
CA CYS A 141 12.21 -3.36 -8.70
C CYS A 141 11.65 -3.94 -10.00
N ASN A 142 11.40 -3.07 -10.98
CA ASN A 142 10.82 -3.43 -12.28
C ASN A 142 9.50 -4.21 -12.16
N TRP A 143 8.64 -3.76 -11.27
CA TRP A 143 7.34 -4.38 -11.04
C TRP A 143 6.25 -3.70 -11.88
N GLN A 144 5.22 -4.47 -12.22
CA GLN A 144 4.02 -3.95 -12.88
C GLN A 144 2.77 -4.67 -12.36
N ILE A 145 1.66 -3.99 -12.48
CA ILE A 145 0.36 -4.52 -12.09
C ILE A 145 -0.35 -5.11 -13.30
#